data_d55b323c1c905b694b9e513ec44708ca
#
_entry.id   d55b323c1c905b694b9e513ec44708ca
#
_cell.length_a   1.000
_cell.length_b   1.000
_cell.length_c   1.000
_cell.angle_alpha   90.00
_cell.angle_beta   90.00
_cell.angle_gamma   90.00
#
_symmetry.space_group_name_H-M   'P 1'
#
loop_
_entity.id
_entity.type
_entity.pdbx_description
1 polymer ?
#
loop_
_entity_poly.entity_id
_entity_poly.type
_entity_poly.pdbx_seq_one_letter_code
_entity_poly.pdbx_strand_id
1 'polypeptide(L)'
;MKYVVLFFICCISLANSQEKYWTRSGTLTFEASMPAFEEVKASNENVTAILNTTDGTFAVLALVKGFRFKNALMEEHFNESYIESNRYPKAIFKGQLLNFDVENLDKKYILSGSLEMHGKSTSVSVETYIIKDDNMMKFNGIFDVNADDFGIDIPKIVRNKVSDTVIISFDFQLIKKGD
;
A
#
# COMPACT_ATOMS: atom_id res chain seq x y z
N MET A 1 58.82 -37.35 1.20
CA MET A 1 58.17 -36.18 0.57
C MET A 1 56.69 -36.39 0.71
N LYS A 2 56.07 -35.62 1.61
CA LYS A 2 54.61 -35.71 1.85
C LYS A 2 53.90 -34.62 1.01
N TYR A 3 53.01 -34.99 0.08
CA TYR A 3 52.22 -34.06 -0.68
C TYR A 3 51.01 -33.65 0.18
N VAL A 4 50.99 -32.38 0.59
CA VAL A 4 49.82 -31.75 1.23
C VAL A 4 48.92 -31.27 0.10
N VAL A 5 47.83 -31.97 -0.12
CA VAL A 5 46.76 -31.52 -1.04
C VAL A 5 45.88 -30.54 -0.26
N LEU A 6 46.07 -29.26 -0.54
CA LEU A 6 45.24 -28.19 -0.01
C LEU A 6 43.90 -28.18 -0.77
N PHE A 7 42.86 -28.77 -0.18
CA PHE A 7 41.51 -28.76 -0.71
C PHE A 7 40.86 -27.37 -0.45
N PHE A 8 40.97 -26.49 -1.44
CA PHE A 8 40.33 -25.16 -1.40
C PHE A 8 38.82 -25.34 -1.66
N ILE A 9 38.04 -25.51 -0.58
CA ILE A 9 36.58 -25.49 -0.66
C ILE A 9 36.15 -24.05 -0.94
N CYS A 10 35.90 -23.77 -2.20
CA CYS A 10 35.29 -22.53 -2.64
C CYS A 10 33.80 -22.55 -2.18
N CYS A 11 33.51 -21.94 -1.03
CA CYS A 11 32.17 -21.66 -0.59
C CYS A 11 31.55 -20.68 -1.59
N ILE A 12 30.88 -21.18 -2.62
CA ILE A 12 30.00 -20.38 -3.48
C ILE A 12 28.78 -20.00 -2.61
N SER A 13 28.87 -18.85 -1.98
CA SER A 13 27.71 -18.23 -1.37
C SER A 13 26.75 -17.93 -2.51
N LEU A 14 25.70 -18.74 -2.65
CA LEU A 14 24.54 -18.41 -3.47
C LEU A 14 23.92 -17.16 -2.83
N ALA A 15 24.34 -15.99 -3.27
CA ALA A 15 23.67 -14.76 -2.96
C ALA A 15 22.27 -14.86 -3.60
N ASN A 16 21.27 -15.27 -2.81
CA ASN A 16 19.89 -15.11 -3.20
C ASN A 16 19.68 -13.58 -3.30
N SER A 17 19.81 -13.06 -4.50
CA SER A 17 19.42 -11.67 -4.78
C SER A 17 17.94 -11.55 -4.45
N GLN A 18 17.63 -10.78 -3.42
CA GLN A 18 16.26 -10.47 -3.05
C GLN A 18 15.66 -9.64 -4.19
N GLU A 19 14.91 -10.27 -5.06
CA GLU A 19 14.22 -9.54 -6.12
C GLU A 19 13.13 -8.67 -5.51
N LYS A 20 13.27 -7.36 -5.69
CA LYS A 20 12.31 -6.37 -5.24
C LYS A 20 11.67 -5.70 -6.44
N TYR A 21 10.37 -5.58 -6.39
CA TYR A 21 9.58 -4.79 -7.35
C TYR A 21 9.05 -3.56 -6.63
N TRP A 22 9.08 -2.41 -7.28
CA TRP A 22 8.72 -1.16 -6.64
C TRP A 22 8.15 -0.14 -7.60
N THR A 23 7.48 0.88 -7.05
CA THR A 23 7.02 2.08 -7.77
C THR A 23 7.09 3.30 -6.86
N ARG A 24 7.11 4.50 -7.48
CA ARG A 24 6.87 5.79 -6.81
C ARG A 24 5.69 6.55 -7.41
N SER A 25 5.06 5.98 -8.40
CA SER A 25 3.92 6.53 -9.13
C SER A 25 2.70 5.62 -9.04
N GLY A 26 2.55 4.91 -7.91
CA GLY A 26 1.36 4.13 -7.63
C GLY A 26 0.16 5.03 -7.34
N THR A 27 -1.02 4.56 -7.70
CA THR A 27 -2.28 5.27 -7.44
C THR A 27 -2.98 4.66 -6.23
N LEU A 28 -3.38 5.52 -5.30
CA LEU A 28 -4.24 5.20 -4.17
C LEU A 28 -5.44 6.15 -4.19
N THR A 29 -6.63 5.61 -4.14
CA THR A 29 -7.88 6.39 -4.10
C THR A 29 -8.67 5.99 -2.87
N PHE A 30 -9.27 6.95 -2.20
CA PHE A 30 -10.27 6.68 -1.18
C PHE A 30 -11.60 7.38 -1.51
N GLU A 31 -12.68 6.80 -1.04
CA GLU A 31 -14.04 7.31 -1.21
C GLU A 31 -14.85 7.11 0.06
N ALA A 32 -15.44 8.19 0.55
CA ALA A 32 -16.34 8.23 1.71
C ALA A 32 -17.68 8.87 1.34
N SER A 33 -18.12 8.68 0.09
CA SER A 33 -19.35 9.27 -0.45
C SER A 33 -20.59 8.61 0.15
N MET A 34 -21.63 9.43 0.38
CA MET A 34 -22.98 8.96 0.68
C MET A 34 -23.87 9.14 -0.55
N PRO A 35 -24.80 8.19 -0.83
CA PRO A 35 -25.75 8.34 -1.94
C PRO A 35 -26.50 9.65 -1.87
N ALA A 36 -26.69 10.31 -3.03
CA ALA A 36 -27.38 11.59 -3.20
C ALA A 36 -26.69 12.85 -2.64
N PHE A 37 -25.44 12.74 -2.18
CA PHE A 37 -24.63 13.88 -1.77
C PHE A 37 -23.43 14.10 -2.69
N GLU A 38 -22.71 15.19 -2.45
CA GLU A 38 -21.46 15.49 -3.18
C GLU A 38 -20.43 14.38 -2.97
N GLU A 39 -19.73 14.01 -4.03
CA GLU A 39 -18.72 12.95 -4.01
C GLU A 39 -17.54 13.34 -3.09
N VAL A 40 -17.33 12.55 -2.05
CA VAL A 40 -16.16 12.66 -1.16
C VAL A 40 -15.13 11.64 -1.58
N LYS A 41 -14.27 12.03 -2.51
CA LYS A 41 -13.26 11.16 -3.14
C LYS A 41 -12.00 11.92 -3.40
N ALA A 42 -10.86 11.25 -3.15
CA ALA A 42 -9.55 11.79 -3.46
C ALA A 42 -8.61 10.71 -3.98
N SER A 43 -7.66 11.11 -4.81
CA SER A 43 -6.62 10.24 -5.37
C SER A 43 -5.23 10.81 -5.14
N ASN A 44 -4.26 9.92 -4.88
CA ASN A 44 -2.84 10.23 -4.82
C ASN A 44 -2.11 9.33 -5.82
N GLU A 45 -1.47 9.94 -6.82
CA GLU A 45 -0.76 9.25 -7.91
C GLU A 45 0.74 9.15 -7.65
N ASN A 46 1.20 9.53 -6.46
CA ASN A 46 2.61 9.54 -6.08
C ASN A 46 2.86 8.66 -4.86
N VAL A 47 2.28 7.46 -4.87
CA VAL A 47 2.40 6.49 -3.78
C VAL A 47 3.60 5.59 -4.06
N THR A 48 4.44 5.41 -3.03
CA THR A 48 5.54 4.45 -3.10
C THR A 48 5.06 3.08 -2.61
N ALA A 49 5.31 2.05 -3.40
CA ALA A 49 5.04 0.67 -3.01
C ALA A 49 6.25 -0.22 -3.33
N ILE A 50 6.48 -1.24 -2.51
CA ILE A 50 7.57 -2.21 -2.68
C ILE A 50 7.10 -3.61 -2.30
N LEU A 51 7.37 -4.57 -3.18
CA LEU A 51 7.17 -6.01 -2.98
C LEU A 51 8.51 -6.72 -2.95
N ASN A 52 8.76 -7.51 -1.93
CA ASN A 52 9.84 -8.49 -1.90
C ASN A 52 9.29 -9.84 -2.38
N THR A 53 9.80 -10.34 -3.51
CA THR A 53 9.31 -11.58 -4.10
C THR A 53 9.84 -12.83 -3.43
N THR A 54 10.84 -12.71 -2.54
CA THR A 54 11.38 -13.84 -1.80
C THR A 54 10.40 -14.35 -0.72
N ASP A 55 9.71 -13.44 -0.05
CA ASP A 55 8.87 -13.74 1.10
C ASP A 55 7.44 -13.16 1.01
N GLY A 56 7.12 -12.43 -0.07
CA GLY A 56 5.83 -11.79 -0.25
C GLY A 56 5.57 -10.59 0.65
N THR A 57 6.61 -10.05 1.32
CA THR A 57 6.43 -8.81 2.11
C THR A 57 6.14 -7.62 1.21
N PHE A 58 5.16 -6.83 1.63
CA PHE A 58 4.68 -5.68 0.88
C PHE A 58 4.57 -4.45 1.78
N ALA A 59 5.09 -3.33 1.31
CA ALA A 59 5.02 -2.07 2.02
C ALA A 59 4.58 -0.94 1.10
N VAL A 60 3.73 -0.04 1.62
CA VAL A 60 3.22 1.14 0.92
C VAL A 60 3.43 2.36 1.80
N LEU A 61 3.83 3.46 1.17
CA LEU A 61 3.93 4.79 1.77
C LEU A 61 3.18 5.80 0.90
N ALA A 62 2.15 6.42 1.46
CA ALA A 62 1.47 7.57 0.89
C ALA A 62 1.74 8.82 1.73
N LEU A 63 2.13 9.92 1.08
CA LEU A 63 2.14 11.23 1.72
C LEU A 63 0.70 11.77 1.72
N VAL A 64 0.18 12.09 2.90
CA VAL A 64 -1.23 12.51 3.08
C VAL A 64 -1.54 13.76 2.27
N LYS A 65 -0.65 14.73 2.25
CA LYS A 65 -0.78 15.94 1.42
C LYS A 65 -0.72 15.69 -0.10
N GLY A 66 -0.46 14.45 -0.52
CA GLY A 66 -0.49 14.05 -1.92
C GLY A 66 -1.88 13.76 -2.46
N PHE A 67 -2.89 13.59 -1.61
CA PHE A 67 -4.27 13.39 -2.04
C PHE A 67 -4.87 14.65 -2.65
N ARG A 68 -5.54 14.49 -3.78
CA ARG A 68 -6.20 15.56 -4.53
C ARG A 68 -7.70 15.28 -4.63
N PHE A 69 -8.48 16.26 -4.29
CA PHE A 69 -9.94 16.27 -4.43
C PHE A 69 -10.35 17.08 -5.65
N LYS A 70 -11.55 16.83 -6.15
CA LYS A 70 -12.19 17.70 -7.16
C LYS A 70 -12.50 19.09 -6.61
N ASN A 71 -12.83 19.17 -5.32
CA ASN A 71 -13.19 20.38 -4.61
C ASN A 71 -12.06 20.80 -3.67
N ALA A 72 -11.48 21.98 -3.90
CA ALA A 72 -10.37 22.50 -3.12
C ALA A 72 -10.70 22.72 -1.63
N LEU A 73 -11.96 23.12 -1.31
CA LEU A 73 -12.39 23.27 0.07
C LEU A 73 -12.47 21.92 0.80
N MET A 74 -12.89 20.85 0.12
CA MET A 74 -12.84 19.49 0.68
C MET A 74 -11.41 19.07 0.95
N GLU A 75 -10.46 19.36 0.05
CA GLU A 75 -9.04 19.06 0.23
C GLU A 75 -8.48 19.79 1.44
N GLU A 76 -8.83 21.06 1.62
CA GLU A 76 -8.44 21.85 2.79
C GLU A 76 -8.99 21.25 4.09
N HIS A 77 -10.30 21.00 4.16
CA HIS A 77 -10.94 20.38 5.33
C HIS A 77 -10.35 19.00 5.64
N PHE A 78 -10.12 18.16 4.62
CA PHE A 78 -9.46 16.87 4.79
C PHE A 78 -8.10 17.05 5.47
N ASN A 79 -7.25 17.94 4.94
CA ASN A 79 -5.90 18.13 5.44
C ASN A 79 -5.84 18.76 6.84
N GLU A 80 -6.74 19.68 7.16
CA GLU A 80 -6.67 20.46 8.39
C GLU A 80 -7.53 19.89 9.52
N SER A 81 -8.74 19.42 9.20
CA SER A 81 -9.75 19.08 10.19
C SER A 81 -9.91 17.58 10.42
N TYR A 82 -9.71 16.74 9.39
CA TYR A 82 -9.93 15.31 9.50
C TYR A 82 -8.67 14.51 9.72
N ILE A 83 -7.68 14.65 8.82
CA ILE A 83 -6.46 13.85 8.87
C ILE A 83 -5.30 14.55 9.57
N GLU A 84 -5.42 15.85 9.85
CA GLU A 84 -4.36 16.67 10.46
C GLU A 84 -3.00 16.46 9.78
N SER A 85 -2.92 16.65 8.44
CA SER A 85 -1.79 16.25 7.60
C SER A 85 -0.44 16.87 8.00
N ASN A 86 -0.45 17.99 8.73
CA ASN A 86 0.75 18.59 9.31
C ASN A 86 1.32 17.78 10.48
N ARG A 87 0.44 17.14 11.26
CA ARG A 87 0.79 16.31 12.42
C ARG A 87 1.02 14.86 12.03
N TYR A 88 0.21 14.36 11.09
CA TYR A 88 0.24 12.99 10.59
C TYR A 88 0.48 12.95 9.07
N PRO A 89 1.72 13.24 8.61
CA PRO A 89 1.99 13.48 7.20
C PRO A 89 2.01 12.22 6.33
N LYS A 90 1.91 11.03 6.93
CA LYS A 90 2.09 9.75 6.24
C LYS A 90 0.98 8.76 6.58
N ALA A 91 0.56 7.99 5.57
CA ALA A 91 -0.12 6.71 5.75
C ALA A 91 0.83 5.59 5.31
N ILE A 92 0.98 4.57 6.14
CA ILE A 92 1.94 3.47 5.93
C ILE A 92 1.21 2.14 6.06
N PHE A 93 1.33 1.29 5.05
CA PHE A 93 0.93 -0.11 5.15
C PHE A 93 2.17 -1.00 5.17
N LYS A 94 2.15 -2.02 6.02
CA LYS A 94 3.14 -3.09 6.04
C LYS A 94 2.43 -4.42 6.21
N GLY A 95 2.65 -5.34 5.29
CA GLY A 95 1.97 -6.63 5.31
C GLY A 95 2.71 -7.68 4.50
N GLN A 96 2.04 -8.80 4.33
CA GLN A 96 2.56 -9.95 3.61
C GLN A 96 1.44 -10.62 2.82
N LEU A 97 1.76 -11.08 1.63
CA LEU A 97 0.92 -11.93 0.81
C LEU A 97 0.92 -13.35 1.37
N LEU A 98 -0.24 -13.87 1.73
CA LEU A 98 -0.36 -15.22 2.26
C LEU A 98 -0.14 -16.26 1.17
N ASN A 99 0.72 -17.26 1.45
CA ASN A 99 1.06 -18.34 0.51
C ASN A 99 1.54 -17.78 -0.85
N PHE A 100 2.34 -16.71 -0.79
CA PHE A 100 2.90 -16.06 -1.98
C PHE A 100 3.83 -17.02 -2.72
N ASP A 101 3.62 -17.08 -4.04
CA ASP A 101 4.44 -17.87 -4.96
C ASP A 101 4.66 -17.04 -6.24
N VAL A 102 5.89 -16.58 -6.42
CA VAL A 102 6.29 -15.73 -7.55
C VAL A 102 6.23 -16.45 -8.90
N GLU A 103 6.28 -17.79 -8.89
CA GLU A 103 6.18 -18.61 -10.12
C GLU A 103 4.72 -18.88 -10.52
N ASN A 104 3.77 -18.57 -9.63
CA ASN A 104 2.36 -18.85 -9.85
C ASN A 104 1.52 -17.59 -9.56
N LEU A 105 1.78 -16.53 -10.34
CA LEU A 105 1.02 -15.28 -10.33
C LEU A 105 -0.27 -15.42 -11.19
N ASP A 106 -0.88 -14.33 -11.58
CA ASP A 106 -2.15 -14.23 -12.30
C ASP A 106 -3.34 -14.84 -11.56
N LYS A 107 -3.32 -14.71 -10.25
CA LYS A 107 -4.39 -15.16 -9.36
C LYS A 107 -4.63 -14.16 -8.22
N LYS A 108 -5.64 -14.46 -7.44
CA LYS A 108 -5.94 -13.73 -6.20
C LYS A 108 -5.02 -14.18 -5.08
N TYR A 109 -4.55 -13.21 -4.32
CA TYR A 109 -3.84 -13.39 -3.06
C TYR A 109 -4.54 -12.63 -1.95
N ILE A 110 -4.37 -13.08 -0.72
CA ILE A 110 -4.75 -12.29 0.45
C ILE A 110 -3.52 -11.55 0.94
N LEU A 111 -3.57 -10.23 0.89
CA LEU A 111 -2.59 -9.35 1.51
C LEU A 111 -3.07 -9.02 2.92
N SER A 112 -2.34 -9.44 3.93
CA SER A 112 -2.67 -9.17 5.33
C SER A 112 -1.58 -8.36 6.00
N GLY A 113 -1.95 -7.36 6.79
CA GLY A 113 -0.98 -6.48 7.41
C GLY A 113 -1.58 -5.41 8.30
N SER A 114 -0.77 -4.40 8.60
CA SER A 114 -1.12 -3.27 9.44
C SER A 114 -1.09 -1.99 8.63
N LEU A 115 -2.17 -1.22 8.69
CA LEU A 115 -2.28 0.13 8.17
C LEU A 115 -2.13 1.12 9.32
N GLU A 116 -1.13 1.97 9.23
CA GLU A 116 -0.89 3.08 10.16
C GLU A 116 -1.27 4.40 9.49
N MET A 117 -2.17 5.15 10.12
CA MET A 117 -2.65 6.45 9.67
C MET A 117 -3.15 7.25 10.86
N HIS A 118 -3.01 8.58 10.84
CA HIS A 118 -3.49 9.48 11.91
C HIS A 118 -2.99 9.09 13.31
N GLY A 119 -1.76 8.51 13.41
CA GLY A 119 -1.15 8.07 14.68
C GLY A 119 -1.73 6.80 15.28
N LYS A 120 -2.63 6.10 14.58
CA LYS A 120 -3.19 4.80 14.97
C LYS A 120 -2.88 3.73 13.95
N SER A 121 -2.96 2.48 14.36
CA SER A 121 -2.66 1.32 13.53
C SER A 121 -3.76 0.27 13.66
N THR A 122 -4.24 -0.21 12.51
CA THR A 122 -5.31 -1.22 12.43
C THR A 122 -4.90 -2.35 11.50
N SER A 123 -5.26 -3.58 11.83
CA SER A 123 -5.04 -4.73 10.96
C SER A 123 -6.03 -4.71 9.81
N VAL A 124 -5.54 -4.89 8.59
CA VAL A 124 -6.35 -5.00 7.38
C VAL A 124 -5.99 -6.24 6.60
N SER A 125 -6.99 -6.80 5.91
CA SER A 125 -6.83 -7.96 5.02
C SER A 125 -7.54 -7.67 3.72
N VAL A 126 -6.83 -7.78 2.60
CA VAL A 126 -7.29 -7.35 1.29
C VAL A 126 -7.13 -8.49 0.28
N GLU A 127 -8.21 -8.81 -0.45
CA GLU A 127 -8.09 -9.63 -1.65
C GLU A 127 -7.45 -8.77 -2.75
N THR A 128 -6.35 -9.24 -3.31
CA THR A 128 -5.56 -8.52 -4.31
C THR A 128 -5.24 -9.39 -5.50
N TYR A 129 -5.16 -8.76 -6.68
CA TYR A 129 -4.71 -9.39 -7.90
C TYR A 129 -3.28 -8.99 -8.22
N ILE A 130 -2.47 -9.98 -8.63
CA ILE A 130 -1.12 -9.76 -9.12
C ILE A 130 -1.01 -10.37 -10.50
N ILE A 131 -0.65 -9.54 -11.48
CA ILE A 131 -0.40 -9.95 -12.86
C ILE A 131 1.04 -9.60 -13.19
N LYS A 132 1.81 -10.57 -13.67
CA LYS A 132 3.17 -10.35 -14.17
C LYS A 132 3.16 -10.11 -15.66
N ASP A 133 3.81 -9.06 -16.09
CA ASP A 133 3.98 -8.68 -17.48
C ASP A 133 5.46 -8.31 -17.72
N ASP A 134 6.25 -9.24 -18.21
CA ASP A 134 7.71 -9.15 -18.35
C ASP A 134 8.41 -8.69 -17.04
N ASN A 135 8.93 -7.47 -17.04
CA ASN A 135 9.65 -6.87 -15.91
C ASN A 135 8.74 -6.03 -14.98
N MET A 136 7.44 -6.06 -15.20
CA MET A 136 6.44 -5.31 -14.44
C MET A 136 5.45 -6.24 -13.75
N MET A 137 5.03 -5.87 -12.55
CA MET A 137 3.91 -6.51 -11.85
C MET A 137 2.81 -5.47 -11.64
N LYS A 138 1.61 -5.78 -12.13
CA LYS A 138 0.39 -5.03 -11.81
C LYS A 138 -0.19 -5.60 -10.53
N PHE A 139 -0.45 -4.74 -9.58
CA PHE A 139 -0.90 -5.09 -8.23
C PHE A 139 -2.06 -4.17 -7.84
N ASN A 140 -3.26 -4.72 -7.74
CA ASN A 140 -4.45 -3.94 -7.42
C ASN A 140 -5.34 -4.63 -6.38
N GLY A 141 -6.17 -3.85 -5.72
CA GLY A 141 -7.12 -4.33 -4.74
C GLY A 141 -8.03 -3.21 -4.24
N ILE A 142 -9.08 -3.65 -3.55
CA ILE A 142 -10.06 -2.77 -2.93
C ILE A 142 -10.44 -3.33 -1.55
N PHE A 143 -10.57 -2.46 -0.58
CA PHE A 143 -10.96 -2.79 0.79
C PHE A 143 -11.63 -1.58 1.45
N ASP A 144 -12.23 -1.80 2.59
CA ASP A 144 -12.84 -0.75 3.40
C ASP A 144 -12.18 -0.67 4.77
N VAL A 145 -12.26 0.51 5.38
CA VAL A 145 -11.86 0.81 6.74
C VAL A 145 -12.86 1.76 7.38
N ASN A 146 -12.94 1.77 8.70
CA ASN A 146 -13.72 2.77 9.43
C ASN A 146 -12.83 3.94 9.85
N ALA A 147 -13.29 5.17 9.65
CA ALA A 147 -12.58 6.38 10.06
C ALA A 147 -12.30 6.40 11.57
N ASP A 148 -13.23 5.89 12.38
CA ASP A 148 -13.13 5.81 13.85
C ASP A 148 -11.96 4.91 14.30
N ASP A 149 -11.61 3.86 13.55
CA ASP A 149 -10.49 2.97 13.86
C ASP A 149 -9.16 3.76 13.92
N PHE A 150 -9.08 4.85 13.17
CA PHE A 150 -7.93 5.75 13.13
C PHE A 150 -8.13 7.01 13.97
N GLY A 151 -9.26 7.12 14.70
CA GLY A 151 -9.61 8.29 15.51
C GLY A 151 -9.89 9.54 14.70
N ILE A 152 -10.34 9.36 13.47
CA ILE A 152 -10.80 10.45 12.61
C ILE A 152 -12.30 10.65 12.92
N ASP A 153 -12.63 11.73 13.62
CA ASP A 153 -14.02 12.05 13.97
C ASP A 153 -14.72 12.79 12.83
N ILE A 154 -15.84 12.23 12.37
CA ILE A 154 -16.72 12.87 11.40
C ILE A 154 -17.80 13.66 12.15
N PRO A 155 -17.78 15.01 12.08
CA PRO A 155 -18.70 15.86 12.81
C PRO A 155 -20.16 15.50 12.51
N LYS A 156 -21.01 15.50 13.56
CA LYS A 156 -22.43 15.11 13.45
C LYS A 156 -23.20 15.88 12.36
N ILE A 157 -22.83 17.13 12.10
CA ILE A 157 -23.51 18.00 11.12
C ILE A 157 -23.28 17.51 9.67
N VAL A 158 -22.21 16.76 9.39
CA VAL A 158 -21.88 16.21 8.06
C VAL A 158 -21.99 14.68 7.98
N ARG A 159 -22.30 14.01 9.08
CA ARG A 159 -22.37 12.53 9.17
C ARG A 159 -23.43 11.90 8.26
N ASN A 160 -24.44 12.68 7.83
CA ASN A 160 -25.40 12.24 6.83
C ASN A 160 -24.92 12.42 5.39
N LYS A 161 -23.75 13.07 5.19
CA LYS A 161 -23.16 13.38 3.87
C LYS A 161 -21.84 12.65 3.62
N VAL A 162 -21.15 12.23 4.68
CA VAL A 162 -19.86 11.55 4.63
C VAL A 162 -19.99 10.21 5.34
N SER A 163 -19.55 9.14 4.70
CA SER A 163 -19.58 7.79 5.26
C SER A 163 -18.47 7.60 6.30
N ASP A 164 -18.81 6.96 7.43
CA ASP A 164 -17.82 6.49 8.40
C ASP A 164 -16.97 5.35 7.81
N THR A 165 -17.54 4.56 6.88
CA THR A 165 -16.83 3.54 6.12
C THR A 165 -16.21 4.15 4.87
N VAL A 166 -14.90 4.03 4.75
CA VAL A 166 -14.09 4.58 3.67
C VAL A 166 -13.62 3.43 2.78
N ILE A 167 -13.99 3.47 1.51
CA ILE A 167 -13.54 2.51 0.50
C ILE A 167 -12.17 2.97 0.00
N ILE A 168 -11.18 2.09 0.04
CA ILE A 168 -9.83 2.33 -0.44
C ILE A 168 -9.55 1.41 -1.62
N SER A 169 -9.09 1.96 -2.73
CA SER A 169 -8.62 1.20 -3.90
C SER A 169 -7.19 1.60 -4.25
N PHE A 170 -6.42 0.64 -4.71
CA PHE A 170 -5.05 0.87 -5.16
C PHE A 170 -4.77 0.19 -6.50
N ASP A 171 -3.91 0.83 -7.29
CA ASP A 171 -3.37 0.30 -8.54
C ASP A 171 -1.88 0.67 -8.60
N PHE A 172 -1.04 -0.36 -8.56
CA PHE A 172 0.41 -0.21 -8.57
C PHE A 172 1.01 -0.97 -9.75
N GLN A 173 1.80 -0.27 -10.53
CA GLN A 173 2.67 -0.87 -11.54
C GLN A 173 4.09 -0.91 -10.97
N LEU A 174 4.48 -2.08 -10.49
CA LEU A 174 5.75 -2.31 -9.84
C LEU A 174 6.78 -2.75 -10.88
N ILE A 175 7.90 -2.08 -10.97
CA ILE A 175 9.03 -2.46 -11.83
C ILE A 175 10.10 -3.15 -11.01
N LYS A 176 10.85 -4.08 -11.63
CA LYS A 176 11.98 -4.73 -10.98
C LYS A 176 13.00 -3.66 -10.58
N LYS A 177 13.37 -3.67 -9.30
CA LYS A 177 14.41 -2.77 -8.81
C LYS A 177 15.74 -3.28 -9.35
N GLY A 178 16.39 -2.48 -10.19
CA GLY A 178 17.77 -2.77 -10.61
C GLY A 178 18.71 -2.72 -9.42
N ASP A 179 19.77 -3.52 -9.50
CA ASP A 179 20.86 -3.53 -8.53
C ASP A 179 21.57 -2.19 -8.43
#